data_e6a8f835015313d47f8026b8c02237ed
#
_entry.id   e6a8f835015313d47f8026b8c02237ed
#
_cell.length_a   1.000
_cell.length_b   1.000
_cell.length_c   1.000
_cell.angle_alpha   90.00
_cell.angle_beta   90.00
_cell.angle_gamma   90.00
#
_symmetry.space_group_name_H-M   'P 1'
#
loop_
_entity.id
_entity.type
_entity.pdbx_description
1 polymer ?
#
loop_
_entity_poly.entity_id
_entity_poly.type
_entity_poly.pdbx_seq_one_letter_code
_entity_poly.pdbx_strand_id
1 'polypeptide(L)'
;MSQLHPDAQIQAFFDTFTAASDQLDTDRLAELFADTFLAADPAGVQAVPRQAFLHALPRRAQLFAAAGIARVALADLQYHALDDTYLLARTTWHGERTAASTPIRLSSTFVLRRDADRLQVVFYLNHQDLARALSVA
;
A
#
# COMPACT_ATOMS: atom_id res chain seq x y z
N MET A 1 5.24 24.04 18.48
CA MET A 1 4.83 23.23 17.33
C MET A 1 4.52 21.83 17.79
N SER A 2 3.31 21.41 17.60
CA SER A 2 2.93 20.06 18.02
C SER A 2 3.26 19.07 16.90
N GLN A 3 4.04 18.06 17.24
CA GLN A 3 4.21 16.93 16.36
C GLN A 3 3.06 15.96 16.58
N LEU A 4 2.60 15.32 15.52
CA LEU A 4 1.62 14.28 15.65
C LEU A 4 2.21 13.13 16.45
N HIS A 5 1.40 12.53 17.30
CA HIS A 5 1.77 11.30 17.98
C HIS A 5 2.11 10.23 16.92
N PRO A 6 3.14 9.38 17.11
CA PRO A 6 3.48 8.36 16.12
C PRO A 6 2.29 7.53 15.66
N ASP A 7 1.38 7.15 16.55
CA ASP A 7 0.19 6.39 16.19
C ASP A 7 -0.71 7.18 15.24
N ALA A 8 -0.93 8.47 15.51
CA ALA A 8 -1.74 9.33 14.66
C ALA A 8 -1.08 9.56 13.30
N GLN A 9 0.25 9.67 13.28
CA GLN A 9 1.01 9.86 12.05
C GLN A 9 0.88 8.65 11.12
N ILE A 10 1.03 7.45 11.67
CA ILE A 10 0.90 6.19 10.91
C ILE A 10 -0.53 6.03 10.41
N GLN A 11 -1.52 6.27 11.25
CA GLN A 11 -2.92 6.15 10.86
C GLN A 11 -3.24 7.14 9.74
N ALA A 12 -2.80 8.38 9.86
CA ALA A 12 -3.01 9.40 8.83
C ALA A 12 -2.34 9.02 7.52
N PHE A 13 -1.14 8.43 7.58
CA PHE A 13 -0.44 7.97 6.38
C PHE A 13 -1.27 6.94 5.63
N PHE A 14 -1.78 5.91 6.32
CA PHE A 14 -2.55 4.86 5.67
C PHE A 14 -3.95 5.31 5.28
N ASP A 15 -4.54 6.25 5.98
CA ASP A 15 -5.80 6.87 5.55
C ASP A 15 -5.62 7.60 4.21
N THR A 16 -4.52 8.36 4.08
CA THR A 16 -4.18 9.04 2.83
C THR A 16 -3.86 8.04 1.73
N PHE A 17 -3.07 7.02 2.04
CA PHE A 17 -2.70 5.97 1.09
C PHE A 17 -3.94 5.27 0.55
N THR A 18 -4.87 4.89 1.41
CA THR A 18 -6.10 4.21 1.03
C THR A 18 -6.96 5.09 0.12
N ALA A 19 -7.19 6.33 0.51
CA ALA A 19 -8.01 7.25 -0.26
C ALA A 19 -7.39 7.58 -1.61
N ALA A 20 -6.09 7.84 -1.63
CA ALA A 20 -5.38 8.17 -2.88
C ALA A 20 -5.32 6.97 -3.83
N SER A 21 -5.17 5.76 -3.30
CA SER A 21 -5.19 4.54 -4.11
C SER A 21 -6.57 4.31 -4.73
N ASP A 22 -7.61 4.49 -3.94
CA ASP A 22 -8.99 4.30 -4.39
C ASP A 22 -9.36 5.29 -5.49
N GLN A 23 -8.88 6.53 -5.41
CA GLN A 23 -9.15 7.59 -6.37
C GLN A 23 -8.16 7.65 -7.52
N LEU A 24 -7.12 6.83 -7.50
CA LEU A 24 -5.98 6.90 -8.44
C LEU A 24 -5.36 8.31 -8.47
N ASP A 25 -5.26 8.92 -7.30
CA ASP A 25 -4.64 10.23 -7.15
C ASP A 25 -3.11 10.06 -7.13
N THR A 26 -2.53 10.02 -8.32
CA THR A 26 -1.10 9.74 -8.48
C THR A 26 -0.21 10.83 -7.91
N ASP A 27 -0.66 12.08 -7.94
CA ASP A 27 0.12 13.17 -7.35
C ASP A 27 0.24 13.00 -5.83
N ARG A 28 -0.85 12.63 -5.18
CA ARG A 28 -0.85 12.39 -3.75
C ARG A 28 -0.06 11.14 -3.39
N LEU A 29 -0.23 10.07 -4.16
CA LEU A 29 0.55 8.84 -3.95
C LEU A 29 2.04 9.08 -4.11
N ALA A 30 2.45 9.94 -5.05
CA ALA A 30 3.85 10.26 -5.26
C ALA A 30 4.52 10.79 -3.98
N GLU A 31 3.79 11.53 -3.16
CA GLU A 31 4.32 12.07 -1.92
C GLU A 31 4.56 11.01 -0.85
N LEU A 32 3.91 9.86 -0.99
CA LEU A 32 3.96 8.78 -0.01
C LEU A 32 5.08 7.77 -0.27
N PHE A 33 5.77 7.87 -1.41
CA PHE A 33 6.83 6.93 -1.79
C PHE A 33 8.15 7.67 -1.99
N ALA A 34 9.24 7.02 -1.59
CA ALA A 34 10.58 7.50 -1.92
C ALA A 34 10.79 7.50 -3.43
N ASP A 35 11.77 8.28 -3.91
CA ASP A 35 12.08 8.38 -5.35
C ASP A 35 12.32 7.01 -5.98
N THR A 36 12.97 6.13 -5.24
CA THR A 36 13.16 4.72 -5.58
C THR A 36 12.90 3.91 -4.32
N PHE A 37 12.15 2.84 -4.46
CA PHE A 37 11.87 1.95 -3.33
C PHE A 37 11.99 0.50 -3.78
N LEU A 38 12.09 -0.41 -2.83
CA LEU A 38 12.10 -1.84 -3.12
C LEU A 38 10.66 -2.36 -3.14
N ALA A 39 10.29 -2.99 -4.24
CA ALA A 39 9.02 -3.69 -4.37
C ALA A 39 9.28 -5.19 -4.40
N ALA A 40 8.59 -5.93 -3.55
CA ALA A 40 8.78 -7.36 -3.39
C ALA A 40 7.44 -8.09 -3.43
N ASP A 41 7.47 -9.30 -3.93
CA ASP A 41 6.35 -10.24 -3.91
C ASP A 41 6.92 -11.66 -3.94
N PRO A 42 6.07 -12.72 -3.99
CA PRO A 42 6.60 -14.08 -4.02
C PRO A 42 7.52 -14.39 -5.22
N ALA A 43 7.42 -13.62 -6.31
CA ALA A 43 8.26 -13.83 -7.49
C ALA A 43 9.66 -13.23 -7.36
N GLY A 44 9.85 -12.25 -6.49
CA GLY A 44 11.15 -11.64 -6.29
C GLY A 44 11.08 -10.22 -5.78
N VAL A 45 12.21 -9.53 -5.87
CA VAL A 45 12.35 -8.16 -5.39
C VAL A 45 13.13 -7.35 -6.41
N GLN A 46 12.74 -6.09 -6.57
CA GLN A 46 13.44 -5.18 -7.47
C GLN A 46 13.33 -3.74 -6.98
N ALA A 47 14.32 -2.93 -7.35
CA ALA A 47 14.27 -1.49 -7.13
C ALA A 47 13.34 -0.88 -8.17
N VAL A 48 12.37 -0.09 -7.72
CA VAL A 48 11.36 0.51 -8.58
C VAL A 48 11.45 2.02 -8.49
N PRO A 49 11.68 2.71 -9.60
CA PRO A 49 11.52 4.16 -9.63
C PRO A 49 10.06 4.53 -9.37
N ARG A 50 9.85 5.54 -8.54
CA ARG A 50 8.50 5.99 -8.18
C ARG A 50 7.63 6.23 -9.42
N GLN A 51 8.17 6.86 -10.45
CA GLN A 51 7.42 7.16 -11.67
C GLN A 51 6.92 5.88 -12.37
N ALA A 52 7.75 4.84 -12.41
CA ALA A 52 7.35 3.56 -13.00
C ALA A 52 6.19 2.93 -12.24
N PHE A 53 6.24 3.01 -10.91
CA PHE A 53 5.17 2.51 -10.07
C PHE A 53 3.85 3.26 -10.33
N LEU A 54 3.90 4.59 -10.37
CA LEU A 54 2.71 5.40 -10.61
C LEU A 54 2.10 5.13 -11.99
N HIS A 55 2.95 4.93 -13.00
CA HIS A 55 2.49 4.58 -14.34
C HIS A 55 1.79 3.22 -14.41
N ALA A 56 2.14 2.31 -13.52
CA ALA A 56 1.55 0.97 -13.49
C ALA A 56 0.20 0.91 -12.76
N LEU A 57 -0.13 1.93 -11.97
CA LEU A 57 -1.33 1.90 -11.14
C LEU A 57 -2.65 1.75 -11.90
N PRO A 58 -2.87 2.41 -13.05
CA PRO A 58 -4.11 2.21 -13.79
C PRO A 58 -4.31 0.76 -14.23
N ARG A 59 -3.24 0.08 -14.62
CA ARG A 59 -3.30 -1.33 -15.00
C ARG A 59 -3.63 -2.22 -13.80
N ARG A 60 -3.06 -1.90 -12.65
CA ARG A 60 -3.37 -2.60 -11.40
C ARG A 60 -4.85 -2.42 -11.04
N ALA A 61 -5.37 -1.20 -11.18
CA ALA A 61 -6.78 -0.92 -10.95
C ALA A 61 -7.67 -1.73 -11.87
N GLN A 62 -7.27 -1.91 -13.14
CA GLN A 62 -8.00 -2.73 -14.09
C GLN A 62 -8.03 -4.20 -13.68
N LEU A 63 -6.93 -4.72 -13.11
CA LEU A 63 -6.89 -6.09 -12.61
C LEU A 63 -7.88 -6.28 -11.46
N PHE A 64 -7.97 -5.33 -10.55
CA PHE A 64 -8.95 -5.38 -9.46
C PHE A 64 -10.37 -5.34 -10.01
N ALA A 65 -10.65 -4.44 -10.93
CA ALA A 65 -11.97 -4.31 -11.54
C ALA A 65 -12.36 -5.59 -12.28
N ALA A 66 -11.43 -6.19 -13.03
CA ALA A 66 -11.67 -7.44 -13.76
C ALA A 66 -11.97 -8.61 -12.82
N ALA A 67 -11.44 -8.57 -11.61
CA ALA A 67 -11.72 -9.58 -10.57
C ALA A 67 -13.03 -9.30 -9.82
N GLY A 68 -13.76 -8.24 -10.18
CA GLY A 68 -15.01 -7.88 -9.54
C GLY A 68 -14.82 -7.15 -8.21
N ILE A 69 -13.64 -6.61 -7.96
CA ILE A 69 -13.37 -5.88 -6.73
C ILE A 69 -13.70 -4.41 -6.94
N ALA A 70 -14.72 -3.94 -6.23
CA ALA A 70 -15.15 -2.55 -6.32
C ALA A 70 -14.30 -1.62 -5.46
N ARG A 71 -13.80 -2.13 -4.33
CA ARG A 71 -13.10 -1.31 -3.35
C ARG A 71 -12.17 -2.17 -2.51
N VAL A 72 -11.02 -1.59 -2.15
CA VAL A 72 -10.07 -2.22 -1.22
C VAL A 72 -10.00 -1.34 0.03
N ALA A 73 -10.25 -1.95 1.18
CA ALA A 73 -10.25 -1.24 2.46
C ALA A 73 -9.19 -1.83 3.39
N LEU A 74 -8.59 -0.98 4.19
CA LEU A 74 -7.65 -1.40 5.23
C LEU A 74 -8.44 -2.04 6.37
N ALA A 75 -8.19 -3.34 6.61
CA ALA A 75 -8.89 -4.10 7.63
C ALA A 75 -8.11 -4.18 8.95
N ASP A 76 -6.78 -4.19 8.88
CA ASP A 76 -5.93 -4.26 10.06
C ASP A 76 -4.58 -3.59 9.79
N LEU A 77 -4.05 -2.95 10.81
CA LEU A 77 -2.77 -2.26 10.75
C LEU A 77 -2.02 -2.53 12.05
N GLN A 78 -0.85 -3.14 11.92
CA GLN A 78 0.08 -3.33 13.02
C GLN A 78 1.40 -2.70 12.64
N TYR A 79 2.05 -2.00 13.56
CA TYR A 79 3.32 -1.37 13.25
C TYR A 79 4.20 -1.30 14.48
N HIS A 80 5.50 -1.15 14.24
CA HIS A 80 6.45 -0.84 15.29
C HIS A 80 7.64 -0.08 14.73
N ALA A 81 8.23 0.75 15.56
CA ALA A 81 9.44 1.49 15.18
C ALA A 81 10.63 0.53 15.15
N LEU A 82 11.40 0.57 14.08
CA LEU A 82 12.68 -0.12 14.01
C LEU A 82 13.77 0.72 14.68
N ASP A 83 13.69 2.01 14.49
CA ASP A 83 14.54 3.02 15.15
C ASP A 83 13.83 4.37 15.05
N ASP A 84 14.55 5.47 15.24
CA ASP A 84 13.96 6.81 15.18
C ASP A 84 13.55 7.22 13.77
N THR A 85 14.10 6.57 12.75
CA THR A 85 13.92 6.93 11.35
C THR A 85 12.99 5.96 10.61
N TYR A 86 13.05 4.67 10.90
CA TYR A 86 12.35 3.63 10.15
C TYR A 86 11.28 2.95 10.98
N LEU A 87 10.18 2.64 10.31
CA LEU A 87 9.03 1.93 10.88
C LEU A 87 8.68 0.75 10.01
N LEU A 88 8.28 -0.35 10.63
CA LEU A 88 7.71 -1.49 9.92
C LEU A 88 6.20 -1.48 10.14
N ALA A 89 5.43 -1.56 9.05
CA ALA A 89 3.97 -1.59 9.12
C ALA A 89 3.45 -2.83 8.38
N ARG A 90 2.60 -3.60 9.05
CA ARG A 90 1.94 -4.78 8.48
C ARG A 90 0.48 -4.45 8.30
N THR A 91 -0.02 -4.67 7.09
CA THR A 91 -1.38 -4.31 6.73
C THR A 91 -2.14 -5.51 6.22
N THR A 92 -3.43 -5.56 6.52
CA THR A 92 -4.36 -6.51 5.91
C THR A 92 -5.43 -5.69 5.21
N TRP A 93 -5.74 -6.08 3.97
CA TRP A 93 -6.67 -5.39 3.10
C TRP A 93 -7.81 -6.33 2.73
N HIS A 94 -9.01 -5.82 2.69
CA HIS A 94 -10.17 -6.54 2.19
C HIS A 94 -10.66 -5.91 0.90
N GLY A 95 -10.72 -6.71 -0.17
CA GLY A 95 -11.33 -6.30 -1.42
C GLY A 95 -12.77 -6.77 -1.47
N GLU A 96 -13.70 -5.82 -1.56
CA GLU A 96 -15.12 -6.14 -1.66
C GLU A 96 -15.48 -6.54 -3.08
N ARG A 97 -16.04 -7.74 -3.23
CA ARG A 97 -16.48 -8.24 -4.52
C ARG A 97 -17.95 -7.91 -4.77
N THR A 98 -18.23 -7.41 -5.97
CA THR A 98 -19.59 -7.03 -6.34
C THR A 98 -20.51 -8.23 -6.58
N ALA A 99 -19.95 -9.37 -7.01
CA ALA A 99 -20.73 -10.55 -7.40
C ALA A 99 -20.52 -11.76 -6.51
N ALA A 100 -19.62 -11.69 -5.52
CA ALA A 100 -19.35 -12.80 -4.63
C ALA A 100 -19.51 -12.35 -3.18
N SER A 101 -19.97 -13.28 -2.33
CA SER A 101 -20.19 -12.97 -0.92
C SER A 101 -18.90 -12.93 -0.10
N THR A 102 -17.82 -13.54 -0.60
CA THR A 102 -16.56 -13.63 0.13
C THR A 102 -15.56 -12.60 -0.38
N PRO A 103 -15.11 -11.66 0.46
CA PRO A 103 -14.10 -10.69 0.03
C PRO A 103 -12.75 -11.37 -0.15
N ILE A 104 -11.91 -10.76 -1.01
CA ILE A 104 -10.50 -11.15 -1.12
C ILE A 104 -9.73 -10.51 0.02
N ARG A 105 -8.87 -11.29 0.65
CA ARG A 105 -7.99 -10.81 1.70
C ARG A 105 -6.56 -10.76 1.19
N LEU A 106 -5.94 -9.60 1.29
CA LEU A 106 -4.56 -9.37 0.87
C LEU A 106 -3.76 -8.84 2.05
N SER A 107 -2.49 -9.18 2.11
CA SER A 107 -1.62 -8.63 3.14
C SER A 107 -0.36 -8.05 2.53
N SER A 108 0.11 -6.97 3.13
CA SER A 108 1.30 -6.25 2.69
C SER A 108 2.12 -5.83 3.89
N THR A 109 3.43 -5.71 3.69
CA THR A 109 4.34 -5.17 4.70
C THR A 109 5.09 -4.01 4.08
N PHE A 110 5.19 -2.92 4.84
CA PHE A 110 5.86 -1.71 4.41
C PHE A 110 6.99 -1.40 5.37
N VAL A 111 8.10 -0.88 4.84
CA VAL A 111 9.05 -0.13 5.65
C VAL A 111 8.90 1.33 5.25
N LEU A 112 8.65 2.17 6.23
CA LEU A 112 8.47 3.60 6.04
C LEU A 112 9.66 4.33 6.63
N ARG A 113 10.13 5.35 5.94
CA ARG A 113 11.18 6.23 6.43
C ARG A 113 10.56 7.54 6.87
N ARG A 114 10.92 7.97 8.08
CA ARG A 114 10.51 9.27 8.60
C ARG A 114 11.55 10.32 8.25
N ASP A 115 11.10 11.39 7.62
CA ASP A 115 11.93 12.55 7.32
C ASP A 115 11.14 13.79 7.76
N ALA A 116 11.54 14.38 8.88
CA ALA A 116 10.77 15.40 9.57
C ALA A 116 9.36 14.87 9.88
N ASP A 117 8.31 15.51 9.33
CA ASP A 117 6.93 15.08 9.56
C ASP A 117 6.39 14.18 8.45
N ARG A 118 7.26 13.76 7.52
CA ARG A 118 6.85 12.94 6.38
C ARG A 118 7.23 11.49 6.60
N LEU A 119 6.32 10.62 6.20
CA LEU A 119 6.59 9.19 6.07
C LEU A 119 6.56 8.83 4.60
N GLN A 120 7.54 8.05 4.15
CA GLN A 120 7.60 7.57 2.77
C GLN A 120 7.95 6.10 2.74
N VAL A 121 7.32 5.39 1.81
CA VAL A 121 7.59 3.97 1.58
C VAL A 121 8.98 3.81 0.97
N VAL A 122 9.81 2.99 1.60
CA VAL A 122 11.13 2.58 1.05
C VAL A 122 11.16 1.10 0.70
N PHE A 123 10.22 0.32 1.22
CA PHE A 123 10.06 -1.10 0.94
C PHE A 123 8.58 -1.44 0.97
N TYR A 124 8.10 -2.14 -0.06
CA TYR A 124 6.71 -2.53 -0.19
C TYR A 124 6.66 -4.00 -0.61
N LEU A 125 6.19 -4.84 0.29
CA LEU A 125 6.07 -6.27 0.08
C LEU A 125 4.59 -6.67 0.00
N ASN A 126 4.20 -7.22 -1.13
CA ASN A 126 2.91 -7.91 -1.27
C ASN A 126 3.13 -9.39 -0.96
N HIS A 127 2.43 -9.91 0.03
CA HIS A 127 2.61 -11.30 0.46
C HIS A 127 1.99 -12.30 -0.50
N GLN A 128 1.08 -11.84 -1.36
CA GLN A 128 0.46 -12.66 -2.40
C GLN A 128 0.89 -12.15 -3.78
N ASP A 129 0.98 -13.06 -4.74
CA ASP A 129 1.05 -12.69 -6.15
C ASP A 129 -0.34 -12.15 -6.52
N LEU A 130 -0.44 -10.86 -6.78
CA LEU A 130 -1.74 -10.20 -7.01
C LEU A 130 -2.46 -10.78 -8.23
N ALA A 131 -1.75 -10.99 -9.33
CA ALA A 131 -2.38 -11.53 -10.54
C ALA A 131 -2.98 -12.90 -10.26
N ARG A 132 -2.26 -13.74 -9.53
CA ARG A 132 -2.73 -15.09 -9.18
C ARG A 132 -3.87 -15.03 -8.15
N ALA A 133 -3.74 -14.19 -7.12
CA ALA A 133 -4.77 -14.05 -6.10
C ALA A 133 -6.08 -13.53 -6.69
N LEU A 134 -6.00 -12.59 -7.64
CA LEU A 134 -7.17 -12.01 -8.27
C LEU A 134 -7.80 -12.90 -9.34
N SER A 135 -7.07 -13.86 -9.87
CA SER A 135 -7.59 -14.78 -10.87
C SER A 135 -8.38 -15.94 -10.28
N VAL A 136 -8.30 -16.16 -8.98
CA VAL A 136 -9.05 -17.22 -8.29
C VAL A 136 -10.47 -16.72 -8.07
N ALA A 137 -11.40 -17.40 -8.69
CA ALA A 137 -12.82 -17.07 -8.56
C ALA A 137 -13.35 -17.44 -7.17
#